data_74a1ac08cdf6116eeb8251d89abc1aa0
#
_entry.id   74a1ac08cdf6116eeb8251d89abc1aa0
#
_cell.length_a   1.000
_cell.length_b   1.000
_cell.length_c   1.000
_cell.angle_alpha   90.00
_cell.angle_beta   90.00
_cell.angle_gamma   90.00
#
_symmetry.space_group_name_H-M   'P 1'
#
loop_
_entity.id
_entity.type
_entity.pdbx_description
1 polymer ?
#
loop_
_entity_poly.entity_id
_entity_poly.type
_entity_poly.pdbx_seq_one_letter_code
_entity_poly.pdbx_strand_id
1 'polypeptide(L)'
;MGERQYGIDNNQVLQYAHDIKGVYDAGVEIAVVVGGGNIFRGLSAEKSGMERAQADYMGMLATVINCMALQNALESVGVETRLQSAIKMEQICEPYIRRRAMHHLELGKIVIFGAGTGNPYFTTDTAASLRAIEIKADVVLKGTRVDGIYTADPEKDPTATKYDEISFQEVYDKGLNVMDMTAFTLCHENKLPIIVFDMNKPGNFLKIAQGEKIGTLVR
;
A
#
# COMPACT_ATOMS: atom_id res chain seq x y z
N MET A 1 7.33 -0.18 10.00
CA MET A 1 7.57 -0.98 11.22
C MET A 1 8.62 -0.32 12.13
N GLY A 2 9.42 0.57 11.61
CA GLY A 2 10.47 1.25 12.35
C GLY A 2 11.45 0.27 13.02
N GLU A 3 11.97 0.63 14.18
CA GLU A 3 12.86 -0.21 14.97
C GLU A 3 12.14 -1.31 15.77
N ARG A 4 10.81 -1.25 15.84
CA ARG A 4 10.00 -2.23 16.58
C ARG A 4 9.76 -3.47 15.75
N GLN A 5 9.96 -4.64 16.34
CA GLN A 5 9.63 -5.93 15.72
C GLN A 5 8.12 -6.19 15.63
N TYR A 6 7.31 -5.51 16.47
CA TYR A 6 5.87 -5.74 16.60
C TYR A 6 5.14 -4.46 17.04
N GLY A 7 3.92 -4.29 16.53
CA GLY A 7 3.04 -3.17 16.90
C GLY A 7 3.25 -1.91 16.05
N ILE A 8 2.74 -0.79 16.55
CA ILE A 8 2.81 0.52 15.91
C ILE A 8 4.01 1.30 16.47
N ASP A 9 4.84 1.81 15.58
CA ASP A 9 5.89 2.77 15.88
C ASP A 9 5.39 4.17 15.52
N ASN A 10 5.06 4.96 16.53
CA ASN A 10 4.48 6.29 16.33
C ASN A 10 5.43 7.25 15.61
N ASN A 11 6.75 7.15 15.81
CA ASN A 11 7.72 7.98 15.12
C ASN A 11 7.75 7.65 13.63
N GLN A 12 7.72 6.36 13.28
CA GLN A 12 7.67 5.91 11.89
C GLN A 12 6.35 6.32 11.21
N VAL A 13 5.22 6.21 11.91
CA VAL A 13 3.92 6.65 11.38
C VAL A 13 3.91 8.16 11.13
N LEU A 14 4.46 8.95 12.04
CA LEU A 14 4.57 10.39 11.87
C LEU A 14 5.51 10.76 10.71
N GLN A 15 6.61 10.03 10.53
CA GLN A 15 7.50 10.21 9.36
C GLN A 15 6.76 9.97 8.05
N TYR A 16 6.00 8.87 7.95
CA TYR A 16 5.17 8.62 6.78
C TYR A 16 4.09 9.69 6.56
N ALA A 17 3.50 10.21 7.63
CA ALA A 17 2.54 11.30 7.52
C ALA A 17 3.17 12.58 6.94
N HIS A 18 4.40 12.92 7.33
CA HIS A 18 5.14 14.04 6.74
C HIS A 18 5.49 13.81 5.26
N ASP A 19 5.96 12.59 4.91
CA ASP A 19 6.28 12.27 3.52
C ASP A 19 5.03 12.32 2.63
N ILE A 20 3.91 11.76 3.08
CA ILE A 20 2.62 11.81 2.39
C ILE A 20 2.11 13.26 2.29
N LYS A 21 2.25 14.06 3.35
CA LYS A 21 1.89 15.48 3.34
C LYS A 21 2.65 16.25 2.27
N GLY A 22 3.93 15.96 2.07
CA GLY A 22 4.72 16.62 1.01
C GLY A 22 4.12 16.39 -0.39
N VAL A 23 3.61 15.19 -0.66
CA VAL A 23 2.91 14.87 -1.92
C VAL A 23 1.54 15.54 -1.98
N TYR A 24 0.80 15.55 -0.87
CA TYR A 24 -0.49 16.22 -0.76
C TYR A 24 -0.37 17.72 -1.03
N ASP A 25 0.62 18.39 -0.44
CA ASP A 25 0.88 19.82 -0.63
C ASP A 25 1.29 20.15 -2.08
N ALA A 26 1.79 19.17 -2.84
CA ALA A 26 2.06 19.28 -4.26
C ALA A 26 0.78 19.15 -5.14
N GLY A 27 -0.40 18.97 -4.55
CA GLY A 27 -1.69 18.93 -5.24
C GLY A 27 -2.05 17.57 -5.84
N VAL A 28 -1.45 16.48 -5.38
CA VAL A 28 -1.75 15.12 -5.83
C VAL A 28 -2.92 14.54 -5.01
N GLU A 29 -3.89 13.92 -5.68
CA GLU A 29 -4.93 13.13 -5.02
C GLU A 29 -4.33 11.82 -4.50
N ILE A 30 -4.51 11.53 -3.21
CA ILE A 30 -3.85 10.41 -2.54
C ILE A 30 -4.88 9.47 -1.91
N ALA A 31 -4.77 8.19 -2.26
CA ALA A 31 -5.41 7.10 -1.53
C ALA A 31 -4.34 6.18 -0.94
N VAL A 32 -4.55 5.71 0.29
CA VAL A 32 -3.56 4.91 1.00
C VAL A 32 -4.15 3.56 1.39
N VAL A 33 -3.40 2.50 1.16
CA VAL A 33 -3.69 1.14 1.64
C VAL A 33 -2.51 0.68 2.50
N VAL A 34 -2.79 0.22 3.71
CA VAL A 34 -1.75 -0.27 4.62
C VAL A 34 -1.99 -1.72 5.04
N GLY A 35 -0.92 -2.49 5.17
CA GLY A 35 -0.98 -3.86 5.67
C GLY A 35 -1.14 -3.93 7.20
N GLY A 36 -1.45 -5.13 7.71
CA GLY A 36 -1.58 -5.43 9.14
C GLY A 36 -0.45 -6.27 9.74
N GLY A 37 0.57 -6.61 8.93
CA GLY A 37 1.58 -7.61 9.28
C GLY A 37 2.53 -7.25 10.44
N ASN A 38 2.55 -5.99 10.88
CA ASN A 38 3.24 -5.54 12.09
C ASN A 38 2.46 -5.86 13.38
N ILE A 39 1.15 -6.08 13.28
CA ILE A 39 0.27 -6.42 14.41
C ILE A 39 -0.11 -7.90 14.36
N PHE A 40 -0.50 -8.41 13.18
CA PHE A 40 -0.92 -9.79 13.01
C PHE A 40 -0.57 -10.31 11.62
N ARG A 41 0.02 -11.52 11.57
CA ARG A 41 0.37 -12.20 10.30
C ARG A 41 -0.41 -13.49 10.16
N GLY A 42 -1.43 -13.49 9.28
CA GLY A 42 -2.32 -14.63 9.04
C GLY A 42 -1.58 -15.92 8.66
N LEU A 43 -0.59 -15.85 7.76
CA LEU A 43 0.22 -17.01 7.37
C LEU A 43 1.00 -17.66 8.53
N SER A 44 1.40 -16.88 9.53
CA SER A 44 2.06 -17.42 10.72
C SER A 44 1.06 -18.07 11.67
N ALA A 45 -0.15 -17.53 11.77
CA ALA A 45 -1.24 -18.09 12.58
C ALA A 45 -1.80 -19.38 11.98
N GLU A 46 -1.91 -19.47 10.65
CA GLU A 46 -2.30 -20.70 9.95
C GLU A 46 -1.33 -21.85 10.25
N LYS A 47 0.00 -21.59 10.23
CA LYS A 47 1.01 -22.57 10.63
C LYS A 47 0.87 -23.04 12.08
N SER A 48 0.21 -22.27 12.94
CA SER A 48 -0.10 -22.62 14.33
C SER A 48 -1.44 -23.33 14.49
N GLY A 49 -2.11 -23.71 13.39
CA GLY A 49 -3.38 -24.44 13.40
C GLY A 49 -4.64 -23.57 13.42
N MET A 50 -4.53 -22.26 13.24
CA MET A 50 -5.68 -21.38 13.10
C MET A 50 -6.31 -21.55 11.72
N GLU A 51 -7.64 -21.54 11.63
CA GLU A 51 -8.33 -21.52 10.35
C GLU A 51 -7.94 -20.27 9.52
N ARG A 52 -7.63 -20.48 8.24
CA ARG A 52 -7.15 -19.43 7.33
C ARG A 52 -8.10 -18.23 7.26
N ALA A 53 -9.40 -18.46 7.10
CA ALA A 53 -10.37 -17.38 6.99
C ALA A 53 -10.42 -16.54 8.28
N GLN A 54 -10.35 -17.20 9.45
CA GLN A 54 -10.32 -16.53 10.74
C GLN A 54 -9.04 -15.68 10.90
N ALA A 55 -7.89 -16.22 10.51
CA ALA A 55 -6.61 -15.52 10.54
C ALA A 55 -6.62 -14.29 9.60
N ASP A 56 -7.22 -14.41 8.43
CA ASP A 56 -7.34 -13.30 7.48
C ASP A 56 -8.26 -12.18 8.01
N TYR A 57 -9.38 -12.50 8.68
CA TYR A 57 -10.19 -11.48 9.37
C TYR A 57 -9.43 -10.74 10.46
N MET A 58 -8.62 -11.44 11.26
CA MET A 58 -7.75 -10.79 12.25
C MET A 58 -6.72 -9.87 11.57
N GLY A 59 -6.15 -10.30 10.44
CA GLY A 59 -5.28 -9.47 9.61
C GLY A 59 -5.99 -8.21 9.08
N MET A 60 -7.24 -8.33 8.64
CA MET A 60 -8.06 -7.19 8.20
C MET A 60 -8.29 -6.18 9.35
N LEU A 61 -8.62 -6.64 10.55
CA LEU A 61 -8.75 -5.78 11.72
C LEU A 61 -7.43 -5.09 12.08
N ALA A 62 -6.30 -5.81 11.96
CA ALA A 62 -4.98 -5.23 12.16
C ALA A 62 -4.68 -4.09 11.17
N THR A 63 -5.14 -4.19 9.91
CA THR A 63 -5.02 -3.08 8.96
C THR A 63 -5.82 -1.86 9.39
N VAL A 64 -7.02 -2.04 9.96
CA VAL A 64 -7.85 -0.92 10.44
C VAL A 64 -7.15 -0.19 11.58
N ILE A 65 -6.53 -0.91 12.51
CA ILE A 65 -5.75 -0.30 13.59
C ILE A 65 -4.62 0.57 13.02
N ASN A 66 -3.87 0.08 12.04
CA ASN A 66 -2.82 0.85 11.36
C ASN A 66 -3.38 2.06 10.60
N CYS A 67 -4.52 1.90 9.94
CA CYS A 67 -5.21 3.00 9.25
C CYS A 67 -5.61 4.12 10.21
N MET A 68 -6.14 3.79 11.39
CA MET A 68 -6.50 4.77 12.43
C MET A 68 -5.26 5.52 12.95
N ALA A 69 -4.15 4.81 13.14
CA ALA A 69 -2.89 5.44 13.55
C ALA A 69 -2.37 6.41 12.48
N LEU A 70 -2.41 6.01 11.20
CA LEU A 70 -2.00 6.87 10.09
C LEU A 70 -2.95 8.06 9.92
N GLN A 71 -4.26 7.86 10.06
CA GLN A 71 -5.25 8.93 10.04
C GLN A 71 -4.92 9.98 11.09
N ASN A 72 -4.76 9.57 12.34
CA ASN A 72 -4.42 10.48 13.44
C ASN A 72 -3.11 11.24 13.16
N ALA A 73 -2.10 10.60 12.62
CA ALA A 73 -0.83 11.24 12.30
C ALA A 73 -0.97 12.26 11.16
N LEU A 74 -1.71 11.95 10.09
CA LEU A 74 -1.97 12.87 8.98
C LEU A 74 -2.78 14.09 9.45
N GLU A 75 -3.81 13.89 10.26
CA GLU A 75 -4.63 14.97 10.81
C GLU A 75 -3.83 15.85 11.78
N SER A 76 -2.89 15.27 12.54
CA SER A 76 -1.99 16.03 13.43
C SER A 76 -1.04 16.98 12.68
N VAL A 77 -0.75 16.67 11.41
CA VAL A 77 0.08 17.53 10.55
C VAL A 77 -0.76 18.41 9.60
N GLY A 78 -2.08 18.48 9.82
CA GLY A 78 -2.98 19.41 9.15
C GLY A 78 -3.53 18.90 7.81
N VAL A 79 -3.57 17.59 7.58
CA VAL A 79 -4.14 16.98 6.38
C VAL A 79 -5.51 16.37 6.68
N GLU A 80 -6.54 16.77 5.95
CA GLU A 80 -7.86 16.14 6.08
C GLU A 80 -7.88 14.74 5.49
N THR A 81 -8.42 13.79 6.26
CA THR A 81 -8.49 12.39 5.84
C THR A 81 -9.89 11.80 5.95
N ARG A 82 -10.10 10.68 5.26
CA ARG A 82 -11.28 9.82 5.44
C ARG A 82 -10.86 8.36 5.45
N LEU A 83 -11.14 7.69 6.57
CA LEU A 83 -10.93 6.24 6.68
C LEU A 83 -12.20 5.52 6.23
N GLN A 84 -12.05 4.62 5.27
CA GLN A 84 -13.12 3.74 4.79
C GLN A 84 -12.73 2.27 4.95
N SER A 85 -13.64 1.46 5.50
CA SER A 85 -13.42 0.03 5.73
C SER A 85 -14.25 -0.84 4.80
N ALA A 86 -13.64 -1.90 4.28
CA ALA A 86 -14.33 -2.93 3.52
C ALA A 86 -15.26 -3.80 4.39
N ILE A 87 -15.04 -3.84 5.70
CA ILE A 87 -15.92 -4.48 6.69
C ILE A 87 -16.70 -3.37 7.39
N LYS A 88 -18.02 -3.53 7.53
CA LYS A 88 -18.86 -2.54 8.21
C LYS A 88 -18.49 -2.40 9.68
N MET A 89 -18.11 -1.21 10.08
CA MET A 89 -17.79 -0.82 11.46
C MET A 89 -18.06 0.67 11.67
N GLU A 90 -19.29 1.09 11.47
CA GLU A 90 -19.72 2.49 11.33
C GLU A 90 -19.41 3.37 12.53
N GLN A 91 -19.24 2.78 13.72
CA GLN A 91 -18.81 3.50 14.93
C GLN A 91 -17.33 3.92 14.90
N ILE A 92 -16.52 3.33 14.00
CA ILE A 92 -15.07 3.54 13.93
C ILE A 92 -14.70 4.32 12.66
N CYS A 93 -15.28 3.94 11.51
CA CYS A 93 -14.96 4.52 10.22
C CYS A 93 -16.10 4.33 9.21
N GLU A 94 -16.03 5.04 8.09
CA GLU A 94 -17.03 4.94 7.04
C GLU A 94 -17.00 3.55 6.38
N PRO A 95 -18.15 2.97 5.99
CA PRO A 95 -18.15 1.83 5.07
C PRO A 95 -17.62 2.27 3.71
N TYR A 96 -16.81 1.39 3.09
CA TYR A 96 -16.31 1.66 1.75
C TYR A 96 -17.45 1.72 0.74
N ILE A 97 -17.55 2.85 0.07
CA ILE A 97 -18.45 3.08 -1.07
C ILE A 97 -17.64 3.83 -2.13
N ARG A 98 -17.41 3.20 -3.30
CA ARG A 98 -16.57 3.73 -4.37
C ARG A 98 -16.86 5.21 -4.68
N ARG A 99 -18.12 5.58 -4.89
CA ARG A 99 -18.50 6.97 -5.22
C ARG A 99 -18.17 7.96 -4.10
N ARG A 100 -18.27 7.52 -2.85
CA ARG A 100 -17.91 8.34 -1.68
C ARG A 100 -16.39 8.52 -1.60
N ALA A 101 -15.61 7.48 -1.86
CA ALA A 101 -14.16 7.57 -1.92
C ALA A 101 -13.70 8.58 -2.98
N MET A 102 -14.23 8.49 -4.20
CA MET A 102 -13.94 9.44 -5.28
C MET A 102 -14.32 10.87 -4.90
N HIS A 103 -15.50 11.06 -4.32
CA HIS A 103 -15.95 12.38 -3.86
C HIS A 103 -15.02 12.98 -2.80
N HIS A 104 -14.51 12.17 -1.88
CA HIS A 104 -13.54 12.65 -0.89
C HIS A 104 -12.21 13.07 -1.53
N LEU A 105 -11.72 12.33 -2.53
CA LEU A 105 -10.53 12.70 -3.31
C LEU A 105 -10.75 14.02 -4.07
N GLU A 106 -11.88 14.18 -4.75
CA GLU A 106 -12.27 15.42 -5.46
C GLU A 106 -12.34 16.64 -4.51
N LEU A 107 -12.66 16.42 -3.23
CA LEU A 107 -12.63 17.45 -2.19
C LEU A 107 -11.23 17.67 -1.59
N GLY A 108 -10.19 17.09 -2.17
CA GLY A 108 -8.81 17.21 -1.71
C GLY A 108 -8.53 16.50 -0.38
N LYS A 109 -9.28 15.47 -0.01
CA LYS A 109 -9.03 14.67 1.20
C LYS A 109 -8.24 13.41 0.86
N ILE A 110 -7.33 13.03 1.74
CA ILE A 110 -6.68 11.71 1.63
C ILE A 110 -7.67 10.64 2.06
N VAL A 111 -7.87 9.62 1.22
CA VAL A 111 -8.70 8.45 1.55
C VAL A 111 -7.80 7.30 2.01
N ILE A 112 -8.10 6.74 3.18
CA ILE A 112 -7.37 5.59 3.73
C ILE A 112 -8.29 4.38 3.69
N PHE A 113 -7.85 3.28 3.07
CA PHE A 113 -8.63 2.07 2.93
C PHE A 113 -8.19 1.00 3.93
N GLY A 114 -9.08 0.63 4.85
CA GLY A 114 -8.89 -0.42 5.85
C GLY A 114 -9.64 -1.70 5.51
N ALA A 115 -9.32 -2.79 6.22
CA ALA A 115 -9.89 -4.12 6.10
C ALA A 115 -9.70 -4.80 4.73
N GLY A 116 -8.67 -4.40 3.97
CA GLY A 116 -8.29 -5.05 2.73
C GLY A 116 -9.41 -5.07 1.68
N THR A 117 -9.69 -6.25 1.13
CA THR A 117 -10.83 -6.47 0.21
C THR A 117 -12.15 -6.70 0.96
N GLY A 118 -12.13 -6.94 2.28
CA GLY A 118 -13.27 -7.40 3.06
C GLY A 118 -13.51 -8.91 2.96
N ASN A 119 -12.71 -9.63 2.18
CA ASN A 119 -12.81 -11.06 1.97
C ASN A 119 -11.50 -11.77 2.35
N PRO A 120 -11.57 -12.96 2.99
CA PRO A 120 -10.41 -13.81 3.20
C PRO A 120 -9.71 -14.21 1.90
N TYR A 121 -8.50 -14.74 2.01
CA TYR A 121 -7.66 -15.27 0.92
C TYR A 121 -7.01 -14.22 0.01
N PHE A 122 -7.25 -12.94 0.23
CA PHE A 122 -6.61 -11.86 -0.51
C PHE A 122 -5.56 -11.13 0.33
N THR A 123 -4.54 -10.63 -0.34
CA THR A 123 -3.47 -9.86 0.30
C THR A 123 -3.75 -8.36 0.32
N THR A 124 -2.91 -7.61 1.00
CA THR A 124 -2.91 -6.15 0.95
C THR A 124 -2.60 -5.63 -0.47
N ASP A 125 -1.72 -6.30 -1.21
CA ASP A 125 -1.39 -5.93 -2.60
C ASP A 125 -2.62 -6.06 -3.50
N THR A 126 -3.37 -7.15 -3.36
CA THR A 126 -4.65 -7.33 -4.07
C THR A 126 -5.64 -6.23 -3.72
N ALA A 127 -5.76 -5.88 -2.43
CA ALA A 127 -6.65 -4.81 -2.00
C ALA A 127 -6.23 -3.45 -2.60
N ALA A 128 -4.93 -3.13 -2.60
CA ALA A 128 -4.40 -1.89 -3.15
C ALA A 128 -4.69 -1.79 -4.67
N SER A 129 -4.43 -2.85 -5.43
CA SER A 129 -4.71 -2.91 -6.86
C SER A 129 -6.21 -2.73 -7.16
N LEU A 130 -7.07 -3.43 -6.42
CA LEU A 130 -8.53 -3.32 -6.58
C LEU A 130 -9.01 -1.89 -6.30
N ARG A 131 -8.60 -1.29 -5.18
CA ARG A 131 -9.00 0.08 -4.83
C ARG A 131 -8.49 1.09 -5.84
N ALA A 132 -7.24 0.97 -6.30
CA ALA A 132 -6.67 1.86 -7.31
C ALA A 132 -7.50 1.83 -8.62
N ILE A 133 -7.89 0.64 -9.10
CA ILE A 133 -8.74 0.51 -10.28
C ILE A 133 -10.12 1.13 -10.04
N GLU A 134 -10.75 0.84 -8.89
CA GLU A 134 -12.08 1.33 -8.56
C GLU A 134 -12.15 2.86 -8.49
N ILE A 135 -11.12 3.52 -7.94
CA ILE A 135 -11.06 4.98 -7.87
C ILE A 135 -10.44 5.64 -9.10
N LYS A 136 -10.02 4.85 -10.09
CA LYS A 136 -9.34 5.31 -11.32
C LYS A 136 -8.02 6.02 -11.05
N ALA A 137 -7.20 5.47 -10.17
CA ALA A 137 -5.86 5.99 -9.92
C ALA A 137 -4.98 5.89 -11.18
N ASP A 138 -4.09 6.84 -11.37
CA ASP A 138 -3.14 6.87 -12.49
C ASP A 138 -2.00 5.87 -12.31
N VAL A 139 -1.65 5.56 -11.04
CA VAL A 139 -0.52 4.69 -10.69
C VAL A 139 -0.69 4.08 -9.30
N VAL A 140 -0.14 2.90 -9.09
CA VAL A 140 0.05 2.30 -7.77
C VAL A 140 1.49 2.49 -7.34
N LEU A 141 1.70 3.16 -6.21
CA LEU A 141 3.01 3.27 -5.56
C LEU A 141 3.18 2.16 -4.54
N LYS A 142 4.07 1.20 -4.82
CA LYS A 142 4.41 0.13 -3.90
C LYS A 142 5.65 0.49 -3.10
N GLY A 143 5.44 0.98 -1.89
CA GLY A 143 6.52 1.24 -0.94
C GLY A 143 7.06 -0.06 -0.35
N THR A 144 8.36 -0.27 -0.50
CA THR A 144 9.09 -1.46 -0.01
C THR A 144 10.33 -1.06 0.78
N ARG A 145 11.13 -2.04 1.19
CA ARG A 145 12.45 -1.82 1.80
C ARG A 145 13.59 -1.82 0.77
N VAL A 146 13.31 -2.24 -0.46
CA VAL A 146 14.24 -2.21 -1.57
C VAL A 146 13.87 -1.09 -2.52
N ASP A 147 14.84 -0.55 -3.23
CA ASP A 147 14.67 0.65 -4.05
C ASP A 147 14.18 0.36 -5.48
N GLY A 148 13.69 -0.85 -5.75
CA GLY A 148 13.13 -1.23 -7.04
C GLY A 148 13.09 -2.73 -7.26
N ILE A 149 12.87 -3.12 -8.52
CA ILE A 149 12.88 -4.51 -8.99
C ILE A 149 14.26 -4.83 -9.56
N TYR A 150 14.80 -5.99 -9.21
CA TYR A 150 16.11 -6.44 -9.62
C TYR A 150 16.03 -7.73 -10.44
N THR A 151 17.08 -8.01 -11.20
CA THR A 151 17.24 -9.27 -11.97
C THR A 151 17.29 -10.51 -11.09
N ALA A 152 17.72 -10.35 -9.83
CA ALA A 152 17.77 -11.35 -8.77
C ALA A 152 17.65 -10.63 -7.40
N ASP A 153 17.59 -11.39 -6.31
CA ASP A 153 17.58 -10.83 -4.96
C ASP A 153 18.91 -10.12 -4.64
N PRO A 154 18.96 -8.78 -4.53
CA PRO A 154 20.20 -8.04 -4.33
C PRO A 154 20.89 -8.32 -2.99
N GLU A 155 20.16 -8.87 -2.01
CA GLU A 155 20.75 -9.29 -0.72
C GLU A 155 21.52 -10.61 -0.83
N LYS A 156 21.24 -11.41 -1.88
CA LYS A 156 21.86 -12.73 -2.11
C LYS A 156 22.81 -12.73 -3.29
N ASP A 157 22.52 -11.92 -4.30
CA ASP A 157 23.31 -11.83 -5.54
C ASP A 157 23.83 -10.40 -5.74
N PRO A 158 25.11 -10.14 -5.46
CA PRO A 158 25.70 -8.81 -5.63
C PRO A 158 25.82 -8.39 -7.11
N THR A 159 25.57 -9.29 -8.07
CA THR A 159 25.55 -8.98 -9.51
C THR A 159 24.16 -8.58 -10.00
N ALA A 160 23.15 -8.64 -9.12
CA ALA A 160 21.78 -8.23 -9.44
C ALA A 160 21.74 -6.77 -9.88
N THR A 161 21.13 -6.51 -11.03
CA THR A 161 20.96 -5.17 -11.58
C THR A 161 19.52 -4.72 -11.44
N LYS A 162 19.33 -3.46 -11.07
CA LYS A 162 18.00 -2.86 -10.94
C LYS A 162 17.44 -2.49 -12.31
N TYR A 163 16.15 -2.70 -12.50
CA TYR A 163 15.41 -2.16 -13.63
C TYR A 163 14.93 -0.73 -13.32
N ASP A 164 15.14 0.20 -14.24
CA ASP A 164 14.50 1.50 -14.19
C ASP A 164 13.04 1.40 -14.66
N GLU A 165 12.81 0.58 -15.70
CA GLU A 165 11.51 0.27 -16.27
C GLU A 165 11.48 -1.19 -16.74
N ILE A 166 10.32 -1.85 -16.59
CA ILE A 166 10.12 -3.22 -17.05
C ILE A 166 8.64 -3.41 -17.42
N SER A 167 8.36 -4.20 -18.46
CA SER A 167 6.99 -4.51 -18.83
C SER A 167 6.36 -5.57 -17.90
N PHE A 168 5.02 -5.57 -17.81
CA PHE A 168 4.29 -6.62 -17.10
C PHE A 168 4.64 -8.01 -17.64
N GLN A 169 4.76 -8.14 -18.97
CA GLN A 169 5.10 -9.42 -19.59
C GLN A 169 6.50 -9.90 -19.19
N GLU A 170 7.50 -9.03 -19.19
CA GLU A 170 8.85 -9.39 -18.76
C GLU A 170 8.94 -9.77 -17.29
N VAL A 171 8.20 -9.11 -16.40
CA VAL A 171 8.09 -9.49 -14.98
C VAL A 171 7.56 -10.91 -14.86
N TYR A 172 6.50 -11.25 -15.63
CA TYR A 172 5.91 -12.58 -15.66
C TYR A 172 6.89 -13.62 -16.20
N ASP A 173 7.47 -13.38 -17.38
CA ASP A 173 8.37 -14.32 -18.07
C ASP A 173 9.64 -14.63 -17.25
N LYS A 174 10.14 -13.64 -16.53
CA LYS A 174 11.32 -13.76 -15.67
C LYS A 174 10.99 -14.25 -14.26
N GLY A 175 9.71 -14.44 -13.91
CA GLY A 175 9.27 -14.88 -12.58
C GLY A 175 9.67 -13.93 -11.46
N LEU A 176 9.72 -12.61 -11.72
CA LEU A 176 10.12 -11.62 -10.73
C LEU A 176 8.99 -11.40 -9.72
N ASN A 177 9.35 -11.34 -8.45
CA ASN A 177 8.37 -11.19 -7.36
C ASN A 177 8.15 -9.71 -7.02
N VAL A 178 7.16 -9.09 -7.65
CA VAL A 178 6.78 -7.68 -7.43
C VAL A 178 5.67 -7.58 -6.38
N MET A 179 4.62 -8.36 -6.54
CA MET A 179 3.46 -8.48 -5.65
C MET A 179 2.81 -9.85 -5.86
N ASP A 180 1.74 -10.17 -5.11
CA ASP A 180 1.03 -11.41 -5.40
C ASP A 180 0.44 -11.42 -6.82
N MET A 181 0.29 -12.62 -7.38
CA MET A 181 -0.12 -12.79 -8.78
C MET A 181 -1.50 -12.19 -9.07
N THR A 182 -2.43 -12.25 -8.11
CA THR A 182 -3.77 -11.67 -8.28
C THR A 182 -3.70 -10.16 -8.42
N ALA A 183 -2.94 -9.49 -7.55
CA ALA A 183 -2.71 -8.05 -7.60
C ALA A 183 -2.02 -7.64 -8.91
N PHE A 184 -0.99 -8.39 -9.31
CA PHE A 184 -0.23 -8.13 -10.52
C PHE A 184 -1.09 -8.26 -11.78
N THR A 185 -1.89 -9.34 -11.88
CA THR A 185 -2.81 -9.55 -13.00
C THR A 185 -3.87 -8.45 -13.08
N LEU A 186 -4.43 -8.03 -11.94
CA LEU A 186 -5.38 -6.91 -11.91
C LEU A 186 -4.79 -5.63 -12.49
N CYS A 187 -3.56 -5.28 -12.12
CA CYS A 187 -2.88 -4.09 -12.65
C CYS A 187 -2.59 -4.24 -14.16
N HIS A 188 -2.09 -5.40 -14.59
CA HIS A 188 -1.79 -5.67 -16.00
C HIS A 188 -3.03 -5.56 -16.90
N GLU A 189 -4.12 -6.26 -16.55
CA GLU A 189 -5.36 -6.26 -17.35
C GLU A 189 -5.99 -4.87 -17.45
N ASN A 190 -5.84 -4.05 -16.40
CA ASN A 190 -6.38 -2.69 -16.38
C ASN A 190 -5.38 -1.62 -16.83
N LYS A 191 -4.19 -2.03 -17.29
CA LYS A 191 -3.09 -1.12 -17.71
C LYS A 191 -2.74 -0.07 -16.66
N LEU A 192 -2.81 -0.45 -15.38
CA LEU A 192 -2.50 0.40 -14.26
C LEU A 192 -1.01 0.25 -13.91
N PRO A 193 -0.18 1.29 -14.12
CA PRO A 193 1.25 1.22 -13.83
C PRO A 193 1.52 1.02 -12.35
N ILE A 194 2.66 0.36 -12.04
CA ILE A 194 3.13 0.17 -10.68
C ILE A 194 4.53 0.79 -10.58
N ILE A 195 4.80 1.58 -9.54
CA ILE A 195 6.15 2.04 -9.21
C ILE A 195 6.56 1.38 -7.90
N VAL A 196 7.62 0.57 -7.95
CA VAL A 196 8.22 -0.07 -6.76
C VAL A 196 9.40 0.77 -6.30
N PHE A 197 9.41 1.20 -5.04
CA PHE A 197 10.45 2.10 -4.53
C PHE A 197 10.73 1.90 -3.04
N ASP A 198 11.87 2.40 -2.56
CA ASP A 198 12.21 2.39 -1.13
C ASP A 198 11.46 3.50 -0.39
N MET A 199 10.48 3.10 0.43
CA MET A 199 9.66 4.02 1.22
C MET A 199 10.36 4.52 2.51
N ASN A 200 11.51 3.95 2.87
CA ASN A 200 12.25 4.36 4.06
C ASN A 200 13.21 5.54 3.77
N LYS A 201 13.41 5.89 2.50
CA LYS A 201 14.19 7.08 2.13
C LYS A 201 13.26 8.30 2.12
N PRO A 202 13.45 9.25 3.05
CA PRO A 202 12.63 10.46 3.11
C PRO A 202 12.63 11.23 1.79
N GLY A 203 11.48 11.73 1.40
CA GLY A 203 11.32 12.53 0.17
C GLY A 203 11.13 11.71 -1.11
N ASN A 204 11.30 10.39 -1.11
CA ASN A 204 11.08 9.57 -2.31
C ASN A 204 9.64 9.68 -2.85
N PHE A 205 8.64 9.74 -1.97
CA PHE A 205 7.25 9.96 -2.38
C PHE A 205 7.08 11.23 -3.20
N LEU A 206 7.62 12.35 -2.70
CA LEU A 206 7.51 13.64 -3.36
C LEU A 206 8.25 13.65 -4.70
N LYS A 207 9.45 13.11 -4.75
CA LYS A 207 10.25 13.02 -5.98
C LYS A 207 9.54 12.22 -7.08
N ILE A 208 8.92 11.08 -6.72
CA ILE A 208 8.10 10.30 -7.66
C ILE A 208 6.92 11.13 -8.17
N ALA A 209 6.22 11.84 -7.29
CA ALA A 209 5.10 12.72 -7.64
C ALA A 209 5.53 13.88 -8.56
N GLN A 210 6.78 14.32 -8.47
CA GLN A 210 7.40 15.33 -9.34
C GLN A 210 7.93 14.76 -10.67
N GLY A 211 7.79 13.45 -10.89
CA GLY A 211 8.19 12.78 -12.13
C GLY A 211 9.67 12.33 -12.15
N GLU A 212 10.37 12.38 -11.01
CA GLU A 212 11.73 11.83 -10.96
C GLU A 212 11.68 10.29 -11.10
N LYS A 213 12.63 9.75 -11.86
CA LYS A 213 12.77 8.29 -12.07
C LYS A 213 13.39 7.63 -10.84
N ILE A 214 12.56 7.45 -9.82
CA ILE A 214 12.93 6.75 -8.58
C ILE A 214 12.22 5.39 -8.54
N GLY A 215 12.97 4.35 -8.19
CA GLY A 215 12.42 3.00 -8.14
C GLY A 215 12.42 2.31 -9.50
N THR A 216 11.48 1.40 -9.69
CA THR A 216 11.24 0.70 -10.96
C THR A 216 9.79 0.91 -11.40
N LEU A 217 9.59 1.39 -12.62
CA LEU A 217 8.28 1.49 -13.25
C LEU A 217 7.92 0.17 -13.95
N VAL A 218 6.75 -0.40 -13.63
CA VAL A 218 6.16 -1.55 -14.33
C VAL A 218 4.97 -1.06 -15.15
N ARG A 219 4.98 -1.29 -16.47
CA ARG A 219 3.89 -0.90 -17.39
C ARG A 219 3.77 -1.76 -18.63
#